data_cf33cb8de7791d30cc36b49cea2921a0
#
_entry.id   cf33cb8de7791d30cc36b49cea2921a0
#
_cell.length_a   1.000
_cell.length_b   1.000
_cell.length_c   1.000
_cell.angle_alpha   90.00
_cell.angle_beta   90.00
_cell.angle_gamma   90.00
#
_symmetry.space_group_name_H-M   'P 1'
#
loop_
_entity.id
_entity.type
_entity.pdbx_description
1 polymer ?
#
loop_
_entity_poly.entity_id
_entity_poly.type
_entity_poly.pdbx_seq_one_letter_code
_entity_poly.pdbx_strand_id
1 'polypeptide(L)'
;FRSEQAIEEADVVLLTLDPELGPTLQDKRIAGKILDAHRACVILMNKWDLAQEKGITETKAVEALRQMMPFLNFAPVVFCSNKSGYNIRRTVDAIDRAAASAIERIPTGMLNNAIDKAAKKTLSPMIRGKRLKIYYALQVSTNPQTIRLFVNDPKLVTDAYLSFIEKN
;
A
#
# COMPACT_ATOMS: atom_id res chain seq x y z
N PHE A 1 -1.56 -1.15 21.32
CA PHE A 1 -0.65 -0.07 21.76
C PHE A 1 0.80 -0.25 21.25
N ARG A 2 1.53 -1.32 21.62
CA ARG A 2 2.95 -1.49 21.20
C ARG A 2 3.11 -1.67 19.69
N SER A 3 2.22 -2.44 19.04
CA SER A 3 2.30 -2.66 17.60
C SER A 3 1.96 -1.40 16.79
N GLU A 4 1.09 -0.54 17.29
CA GLU A 4 0.73 0.73 16.66
C GLU A 4 1.91 1.69 16.66
N GLN A 5 2.52 1.87 17.83
CA GLN A 5 3.71 2.71 17.96
C GLN A 5 4.86 2.20 17.07
N ALA A 6 5.08 0.88 17.02
CA ALA A 6 6.09 0.28 16.15
C ALA A 6 5.82 0.54 14.66
N ILE A 7 4.54 0.55 14.23
CA ILE A 7 4.15 0.90 12.86
C ILE A 7 4.44 2.37 12.59
N GLU A 8 4.11 3.27 13.52
CA GLU A 8 4.33 4.71 13.35
C GLU A 8 5.81 5.09 13.30
N GLU A 9 6.68 4.37 13.98
CA GLU A 9 8.13 4.64 14.05
C GLU A 9 8.91 3.94 12.92
N ALA A 10 8.34 2.92 12.24
CA ALA A 10 9.05 2.15 11.23
C ALA A 10 9.12 2.88 9.88
N ASP A 11 10.22 2.72 9.15
CA ASP A 11 10.33 3.13 7.74
C ASP A 11 9.64 2.12 6.81
N VAL A 12 9.77 0.83 7.12
CA VAL A 12 9.15 -0.29 6.40
C VAL A 12 8.54 -1.26 7.40
N VAL A 13 7.30 -1.63 7.19
CA VAL A 13 6.60 -2.63 8.01
C VAL A 13 6.58 -3.98 7.30
N LEU A 14 7.00 -5.03 8.02
CA LEU A 14 6.87 -6.41 7.57
C LEU A 14 5.60 -7.02 8.14
N LEU A 15 4.60 -7.21 7.29
CA LEU A 15 3.38 -7.93 7.66
C LEU A 15 3.57 -9.42 7.40
N THR A 16 3.80 -10.18 8.48
CA THR A 16 4.03 -11.63 8.39
C THR A 16 2.74 -12.39 8.55
N LEU A 17 2.42 -13.22 7.56
CA LEU A 17 1.22 -14.05 7.50
C LEU A 17 1.61 -15.53 7.47
N ASP A 18 0.71 -16.37 8.01
CA ASP A 18 0.79 -17.80 7.91
C ASP A 18 -0.10 -18.28 6.74
N PRO A 19 0.48 -18.80 5.65
CA PRO A 19 -0.29 -19.18 4.47
C PRO A 19 -1.20 -20.39 4.70
N GLU A 20 -0.97 -21.19 5.75
CA GLU A 20 -1.88 -22.29 6.10
C GLU A 20 -3.20 -21.79 6.70
N LEU A 21 -3.11 -20.75 7.53
CA LEU A 21 -4.28 -20.13 8.14
C LEU A 21 -4.98 -19.16 7.18
N GLY A 22 -4.23 -18.69 6.18
CA GLY A 22 -4.65 -17.58 5.33
C GLY A 22 -4.73 -16.25 6.10
N PRO A 23 -5.04 -15.15 5.41
CA PRO A 23 -5.17 -13.84 6.05
C PRO A 23 -6.40 -13.77 6.96
N THR A 24 -6.22 -13.28 8.19
CA THR A 24 -7.25 -13.17 9.22
C THR A 24 -7.83 -11.76 9.32
N LEU A 25 -8.94 -11.60 10.05
CA LEU A 25 -9.49 -10.27 10.37
C LEU A 25 -8.52 -9.41 11.18
N GLN A 26 -7.69 -10.04 12.03
CA GLN A 26 -6.66 -9.33 12.78
C GLN A 26 -5.57 -8.79 11.86
N ASP A 27 -5.11 -9.59 10.90
CA ASP A 27 -4.14 -9.17 9.90
C ASP A 27 -4.69 -7.99 9.07
N LYS A 28 -5.97 -8.05 8.67
CA LYS A 28 -6.66 -6.95 7.99
C LYS A 28 -6.67 -5.66 8.80
N ARG A 29 -6.90 -5.75 10.12
CA ARG A 29 -6.87 -4.57 11.01
C ARG A 29 -5.48 -3.97 11.11
N ILE A 30 -4.44 -4.82 11.25
CA ILE A 30 -3.03 -4.38 11.27
C ILE A 30 -2.66 -3.74 9.93
N ALA A 31 -3.04 -4.38 8.82
CA ALA A 31 -2.83 -3.85 7.48
C ALA A 31 -3.49 -2.47 7.27
N GLY A 32 -4.70 -2.27 7.80
CA GLY A 32 -5.36 -0.97 7.80
C GLY A 32 -4.54 0.11 8.53
N LYS A 33 -3.98 -0.22 9.69
CA LYS A 33 -3.12 0.70 10.46
C LYS A 33 -1.81 1.05 9.72
N ILE A 34 -1.23 0.10 9.01
CA ILE A 34 -0.05 0.34 8.15
C ILE A 34 -0.38 1.37 7.06
N LEU A 35 -1.55 1.19 6.41
CA LEU A 35 -2.02 2.11 5.39
C LEU A 35 -2.28 3.51 5.97
N ASP A 36 -2.98 3.59 7.11
CA ASP A 36 -3.31 4.86 7.77
C ASP A 36 -2.06 5.61 8.25
N ALA A 37 -1.02 4.88 8.65
CA ALA A 37 0.29 5.43 9.01
C ALA A 37 1.16 5.81 7.79
N HIS A 38 0.69 5.55 6.55
CA HIS A 38 1.41 5.81 5.30
C HIS A 38 2.80 5.19 5.25
N ARG A 39 2.95 3.96 5.80
CA ARG A 39 4.24 3.27 5.83
C ARG A 39 4.41 2.33 4.66
N ALA A 40 5.66 2.21 4.19
CA ALA A 40 6.01 1.17 3.24
C ALA A 40 5.75 -0.21 3.88
N CYS A 41 5.25 -1.15 3.08
CA CYS A 41 4.86 -2.48 3.56
C CYS A 41 5.42 -3.57 2.64
N VAL A 42 5.96 -4.61 3.25
CA VAL A 42 6.30 -5.88 2.59
C VAL A 42 5.50 -6.99 3.28
N ILE A 43 4.85 -7.82 2.51
CA ILE A 43 4.05 -8.95 3.01
C ILE A 43 4.91 -10.22 2.94
N LEU A 44 5.08 -10.89 4.08
CA LEU A 44 5.79 -12.15 4.16
C LEU A 44 4.82 -13.30 4.37
N MET A 45 4.75 -14.22 3.42
CA MET A 45 4.11 -15.53 3.57
C MET A 45 5.14 -16.47 4.17
N ASN A 46 5.21 -16.51 5.51
CA ASN A 46 6.19 -17.32 6.24
C ASN A 46 5.70 -18.77 6.41
N LYS A 47 6.57 -19.68 6.83
CA LYS A 47 6.31 -21.12 6.90
C LYS A 47 5.91 -21.73 5.55
N TRP A 48 6.49 -21.20 4.47
CA TRP A 48 6.14 -21.64 3.12
C TRP A 48 6.44 -23.11 2.84
N ASP A 49 7.42 -23.68 3.55
CA ASP A 49 7.71 -25.13 3.58
C ASP A 49 6.46 -25.96 3.93
N LEU A 50 5.75 -25.59 4.99
CA LEU A 50 4.53 -26.30 5.43
C LEU A 50 3.37 -26.11 4.45
N ALA A 51 3.23 -24.91 3.89
CA ALA A 51 2.19 -24.61 2.92
C ALA A 51 2.35 -25.43 1.62
N GLN A 52 3.59 -25.59 1.17
CA GLN A 52 3.92 -26.42 0.00
C GLN A 52 3.59 -27.91 0.25
N GLU A 53 3.89 -28.45 1.42
CA GLU A 53 3.55 -29.81 1.79
C GLU A 53 2.03 -30.07 1.74
N LYS A 54 1.22 -29.03 2.01
CA LYS A 54 -0.26 -29.08 1.91
C LYS A 54 -0.80 -28.74 0.51
N GLY A 55 0.06 -28.56 -0.47
CA GLY A 55 -0.34 -28.25 -1.85
C GLY A 55 -0.90 -26.83 -2.05
N ILE A 56 -0.59 -25.90 -1.14
CA ILE A 56 -0.95 -24.49 -1.29
C ILE A 56 0.00 -23.87 -2.31
N THR A 57 -0.57 -23.25 -3.35
CA THR A 57 0.21 -22.57 -4.38
C THR A 57 0.34 -21.07 -4.08
N GLU A 58 1.43 -20.44 -4.56
CA GLU A 58 1.63 -18.99 -4.43
C GLU A 58 0.45 -18.20 -5.00
N THR A 59 -0.08 -18.63 -6.14
CA THR A 59 -1.25 -17.97 -6.77
C THR A 59 -2.45 -17.97 -5.83
N LYS A 60 -2.83 -19.11 -5.25
CA LYS A 60 -3.96 -19.19 -4.32
C LYS A 60 -3.74 -18.35 -3.07
N ALA A 61 -2.52 -18.36 -2.51
CA ALA A 61 -2.20 -17.56 -1.35
C ALA A 61 -2.30 -16.05 -1.64
N VAL A 62 -1.81 -15.60 -2.81
CA VAL A 62 -1.93 -14.20 -3.24
C VAL A 62 -3.39 -13.83 -3.51
N GLU A 63 -4.17 -14.70 -4.15
CA GLU A 63 -5.60 -14.46 -4.39
C GLU A 63 -6.37 -14.25 -3.08
N ALA A 64 -6.20 -15.14 -2.09
CA ALA A 64 -6.81 -15.00 -0.78
C ALA A 64 -6.41 -13.70 -0.08
N LEU A 65 -5.12 -13.34 -0.14
CA LEU A 65 -4.59 -12.09 0.37
C LEU A 65 -5.29 -10.89 -0.28
N ARG A 66 -5.34 -10.83 -1.61
CA ARG A 66 -5.91 -9.70 -2.36
C ARG A 66 -7.42 -9.58 -2.19
N GLN A 67 -8.13 -10.68 -2.01
CA GLN A 67 -9.56 -10.67 -1.66
C GLN A 67 -9.79 -10.08 -0.26
N MET A 68 -8.97 -10.45 0.74
CA MET A 68 -9.12 -9.95 2.11
C MET A 68 -8.63 -8.51 2.27
N MET A 69 -7.51 -8.15 1.62
CA MET A 69 -6.81 -6.88 1.77
C MET A 69 -6.46 -6.24 0.41
N PRO A 70 -7.47 -5.88 -0.43
CA PRO A 70 -7.25 -5.30 -1.76
C PRO A 70 -6.51 -3.96 -1.70
N PHE A 71 -6.59 -3.24 -0.59
CA PHE A 71 -5.94 -1.96 -0.38
C PHE A 71 -4.40 -2.07 -0.21
N LEU A 72 -3.86 -3.28 0.01
CA LEU A 72 -2.40 -3.55 0.02
C LEU A 72 -1.88 -4.09 -1.32
N ASN A 73 -2.58 -3.84 -2.44
CA ASN A 73 -2.15 -4.31 -3.76
C ASN A 73 -0.76 -3.80 -4.18
N PHE A 74 -0.32 -2.68 -3.65
CA PHE A 74 1.01 -2.10 -3.89
C PHE A 74 2.13 -2.85 -3.18
N ALA A 75 1.83 -3.54 -2.06
CA ALA A 75 2.83 -4.20 -1.24
C ALA A 75 3.35 -5.48 -1.93
N PRO A 76 4.69 -5.63 -2.07
CA PRO A 76 5.27 -6.85 -2.58
C PRO A 76 5.03 -8.02 -1.62
N VAL A 77 4.81 -9.20 -2.18
CA VAL A 77 4.63 -10.45 -1.43
C VAL A 77 5.87 -11.31 -1.61
N VAL A 78 6.43 -11.78 -0.50
CA VAL A 78 7.57 -12.71 -0.49
C VAL A 78 7.16 -13.97 0.25
N PHE A 79 7.39 -15.11 -0.39
CA PHE A 79 7.21 -16.43 0.20
C PHE A 79 8.52 -16.89 0.81
N CYS A 80 8.55 -17.15 2.11
CA CYS A 80 9.76 -17.49 2.83
C CYS A 80 9.51 -18.57 3.92
N SER A 81 10.58 -19.18 4.39
CA SER A 81 10.56 -20.03 5.56
C SER A 81 11.76 -19.68 6.43
N ASN A 82 11.49 -19.13 7.59
CA ASN A 82 12.54 -18.82 8.58
C ASN A 82 13.20 -20.09 9.11
N LYS A 83 12.47 -21.21 9.13
CA LYS A 83 12.99 -22.50 9.61
C LYS A 83 14.02 -23.08 8.64
N SER A 84 13.74 -23.10 7.35
CA SER A 84 14.62 -23.67 6.31
C SER A 84 15.61 -22.67 5.73
N GLY A 85 15.44 -21.36 5.97
CA GLY A 85 16.23 -20.31 5.33
C GLY A 85 15.75 -19.97 3.90
N TYR A 86 14.65 -20.58 3.45
CA TYR A 86 14.12 -20.36 2.11
C TYR A 86 13.75 -18.89 1.88
N ASN A 87 14.28 -18.30 0.83
CA ASN A 87 14.03 -16.93 0.37
C ASN A 87 14.31 -15.80 1.39
N ILE A 88 15.10 -16.04 2.45
CA ILE A 88 15.43 -14.99 3.42
C ILE A 88 16.16 -13.83 2.75
N ARG A 89 17.10 -14.11 1.83
CA ARG A 89 17.80 -13.07 1.07
C ARG A 89 16.83 -12.23 0.22
N ARG A 90 15.86 -12.88 -0.44
CA ARG A 90 14.81 -12.17 -1.19
C ARG A 90 13.95 -11.28 -0.30
N THR A 91 13.75 -11.67 0.96
CA THR A 91 13.04 -10.84 1.94
C THR A 91 13.81 -9.55 2.21
N VAL A 92 15.13 -9.65 2.46
CA VAL A 92 15.99 -8.47 2.68
C VAL A 92 15.98 -7.57 1.44
N ASP A 93 16.17 -8.13 0.24
CA ASP A 93 16.12 -7.37 -1.01
C ASP A 93 14.75 -6.67 -1.23
N ALA A 94 13.65 -7.27 -0.77
CA ALA A 94 12.33 -6.65 -0.85
C ALA A 94 12.17 -5.49 0.14
N ILE A 95 12.73 -5.61 1.34
CA ILE A 95 12.77 -4.53 2.34
C ILE A 95 13.56 -3.34 1.79
N ASP A 96 14.77 -3.59 1.28
CA ASP A 96 15.64 -2.53 0.74
C ASP A 96 14.96 -1.79 -0.42
N ARG A 97 14.29 -2.53 -1.32
CA ARG A 97 13.52 -1.91 -2.42
C ARG A 97 12.33 -1.11 -1.90
N ALA A 98 11.60 -1.61 -0.90
CA ALA A 98 10.47 -0.90 -0.31
C ALA A 98 10.94 0.39 0.40
N ALA A 99 12.05 0.34 1.13
CA ALA A 99 12.66 1.50 1.78
C ALA A 99 13.12 2.53 0.75
N ALA A 100 13.81 2.12 -0.31
CA ALA A 100 14.24 3.00 -1.39
C ALA A 100 13.05 3.68 -2.08
N SER A 101 11.99 2.91 -2.41
CA SER A 101 10.77 3.44 -3.05
C SER A 101 10.02 4.42 -2.14
N ALA A 102 10.07 4.22 -0.81
CA ALA A 102 9.39 5.09 0.14
C ALA A 102 9.95 6.54 0.15
N ILE A 103 11.21 6.72 -0.23
CA ILE A 103 11.89 8.03 -0.29
C ILE A 103 12.13 8.51 -1.72
N GLU A 104 11.74 7.73 -2.73
CA GLU A 104 11.96 8.06 -4.13
C GLU A 104 11.12 9.26 -4.56
N ARG A 105 11.73 10.11 -5.39
CA ARG A 105 11.03 11.25 -5.98
C ARG A 105 10.35 10.83 -7.28
N ILE A 106 9.02 10.93 -7.26
CA ILE A 106 8.20 10.58 -8.43
C ILE A 106 8.37 11.67 -9.49
N PRO A 107 8.72 11.32 -10.75
CA PRO A 107 8.73 12.29 -11.84
C PRO A 107 7.36 12.95 -12.01
N THR A 108 7.33 14.28 -12.09
CA THR A 108 6.10 15.07 -12.12
C THR A 108 5.13 14.62 -13.22
N GLY A 109 5.64 14.24 -14.39
CA GLY A 109 4.81 13.72 -15.49
C GLY A 109 4.11 12.40 -15.15
N MET A 110 4.81 11.47 -14.46
CA MET A 110 4.22 10.21 -14.01
C MET A 110 3.14 10.45 -12.95
N LEU A 111 3.41 11.34 -11.99
CA LEU A 111 2.45 11.72 -10.95
C LEU A 111 1.17 12.29 -11.57
N ASN A 112 1.28 13.26 -12.47
CA ASN A 112 0.12 13.87 -13.10
C ASN A 112 -0.66 12.87 -13.97
N ASN A 113 0.01 11.99 -14.70
CA ASN A 113 -0.64 10.92 -15.44
C ASN A 113 -1.42 9.96 -14.53
N ALA A 114 -0.88 9.62 -13.36
CA ALA A 114 -1.57 8.77 -12.38
C ALA A 114 -2.82 9.47 -11.81
N ILE A 115 -2.69 10.75 -11.42
CA ILE A 115 -3.81 11.56 -10.92
C ILE A 115 -4.91 11.70 -11.99
N ASP A 116 -4.55 11.97 -13.24
CA ASP A 116 -5.52 12.07 -14.35
C ASP A 116 -6.25 10.74 -14.59
N LYS A 117 -5.54 9.62 -14.55
CA LYS A 117 -6.15 8.29 -14.66
C LYS A 117 -7.12 8.01 -13.51
N ALA A 118 -6.72 8.34 -12.27
CA ALA A 118 -7.58 8.19 -11.11
C ALA A 118 -8.82 9.09 -11.22
N ALA A 119 -8.65 10.36 -11.57
CA ALA A 119 -9.75 11.31 -11.73
C ALA A 119 -10.75 10.93 -12.82
N LYS A 120 -10.34 10.19 -13.85
CA LYS A 120 -11.22 9.69 -14.91
C LYS A 120 -12.07 8.49 -14.50
N LYS A 121 -11.70 7.76 -13.43
CA LYS A 121 -12.45 6.59 -12.95
C LYS A 121 -13.75 6.95 -12.22
N THR A 122 -13.86 8.16 -11.69
CA THR A 122 -15.06 8.63 -11.00
C THR A 122 -15.31 10.10 -11.24
N LEU A 123 -16.58 10.50 -11.11
CA LEU A 123 -16.93 11.90 -11.24
C LEU A 123 -16.39 12.69 -10.04
N SER A 124 -15.67 13.79 -10.33
CA SER A 124 -15.20 14.70 -9.30
C SER A 124 -16.36 15.37 -8.56
N PRO A 125 -16.21 15.74 -7.28
CA PRO A 125 -17.24 16.37 -6.48
C PRO A 125 -17.81 17.63 -7.13
N MET A 126 -19.12 17.83 -6.94
CA MET A 126 -19.81 19.05 -7.34
C MET A 126 -20.53 19.64 -6.14
N ILE A 127 -20.17 20.87 -5.76
CA ILE A 127 -20.76 21.58 -4.64
C ILE A 127 -21.31 22.92 -5.16
N ARG A 128 -22.58 23.22 -4.88
CA ARG A 128 -23.26 24.45 -5.32
C ARG A 128 -23.10 24.73 -6.82
N GLY A 129 -23.24 23.69 -7.64
CA GLY A 129 -23.16 23.80 -9.10
C GLY A 129 -21.74 23.91 -9.67
N LYS A 130 -20.72 23.97 -8.83
CA LYS A 130 -19.31 23.99 -9.26
C LYS A 130 -18.66 22.61 -9.09
N ARG A 131 -18.03 22.12 -10.14
CA ARG A 131 -17.31 20.84 -10.14
C ARG A 131 -15.83 21.04 -9.81
N LEU A 132 -15.25 20.18 -8.98
CA LEU A 132 -13.82 20.15 -8.71
C LEU A 132 -13.04 19.84 -9.99
N LYS A 133 -12.00 20.63 -10.26
CA LYS A 133 -11.01 20.38 -11.32
C LYS A 133 -9.62 20.35 -10.68
N ILE A 134 -8.87 19.30 -10.97
CA ILE A 134 -7.46 19.21 -10.64
C ILE A 134 -6.68 19.65 -11.87
N TYR A 135 -5.84 20.67 -11.71
CA TYR A 135 -5.03 21.20 -12.80
C TYR A 135 -3.66 20.54 -12.86
N TYR A 136 -3.10 20.27 -11.68
CA TYR A 136 -1.72 19.85 -11.57
C TYR A 136 -1.44 19.25 -10.18
N ALA A 137 -0.48 18.33 -10.12
CA ALA A 137 0.01 17.74 -8.88
C ALA A 137 1.54 17.83 -8.82
N LEU A 138 2.07 18.09 -7.63
CA LEU A 138 3.50 18.18 -7.36
C LEU A 138 3.84 17.46 -6.06
N GLN A 139 4.83 16.58 -6.10
CA GLN A 139 5.42 16.03 -4.89
C GLN A 139 6.31 17.07 -4.21
N VAL A 140 5.93 17.48 -3.01
CA VAL A 140 6.64 18.56 -2.25
C VAL A 140 7.60 17.99 -1.20
N SER A 141 7.37 16.75 -0.75
CA SER A 141 8.26 16.03 0.17
C SER A 141 8.27 14.54 -0.14
N THR A 142 9.36 13.85 0.20
CA THR A 142 9.51 12.40 0.07
C THR A 142 9.43 11.69 1.43
N ASN A 143 9.62 12.39 2.53
CA ASN A 143 9.50 11.82 3.87
C ASN A 143 8.86 12.83 4.84
N PRO A 144 7.57 12.67 5.18
CA PRO A 144 6.63 11.74 4.55
C PRO A 144 6.32 12.11 3.09
N GLN A 145 5.89 11.13 2.30
CA GLN A 145 5.45 11.36 0.93
C GLN A 145 4.29 12.37 0.93
N THR A 146 4.54 13.57 0.39
CA THR A 146 3.54 14.64 0.40
C THR A 146 3.31 15.16 -1.01
N ILE A 147 2.07 15.09 -1.47
CA ILE A 147 1.65 15.55 -2.78
C ILE A 147 0.74 16.76 -2.62
N ARG A 148 1.05 17.84 -3.30
CA ARG A 148 0.22 19.05 -3.38
C ARG A 148 -0.60 19.02 -4.67
N LEU A 149 -1.92 19.10 -4.52
CA LEU A 149 -2.84 19.23 -5.65
C LEU A 149 -3.18 20.70 -5.89
N PHE A 150 -3.10 21.14 -7.13
CA PHE A 150 -3.54 22.45 -7.57
C PHE A 150 -4.93 22.32 -8.19
N VAL A 151 -5.91 22.96 -7.58
CA VAL A 151 -7.33 22.80 -7.90
C VAL A 151 -7.98 24.16 -8.16
N ASN A 152 -9.15 24.16 -8.81
CA ASN A 152 -9.91 25.39 -9.07
C ASN A 152 -10.47 26.04 -7.79
N ASP A 153 -10.86 25.25 -6.79
CA ASP A 153 -11.35 25.74 -5.50
C ASP A 153 -11.14 24.65 -4.43
N PRO A 154 -10.28 24.90 -3.40
CA PRO A 154 -10.04 23.93 -2.33
C PRO A 154 -11.30 23.52 -1.56
N LYS A 155 -12.33 24.38 -1.49
CA LYS A 155 -13.59 24.08 -0.79
C LYS A 155 -14.42 22.99 -1.48
N LEU A 156 -14.09 22.64 -2.72
CA LEU A 156 -14.72 21.54 -3.46
C LEU A 156 -14.07 20.18 -3.19
N VAL A 157 -12.91 20.16 -2.52
CA VAL A 157 -12.20 18.93 -2.18
C VAL A 157 -12.90 18.29 -0.98
N THR A 158 -13.31 17.04 -1.14
CA THR A 158 -13.89 16.23 -0.06
C THR A 158 -12.92 15.15 0.37
N ASP A 159 -12.92 14.78 1.66
CA ASP A 159 -12.06 13.71 2.19
C ASP A 159 -12.29 12.37 1.47
N ALA A 160 -13.55 12.09 1.12
CA ALA A 160 -13.91 10.89 0.36
C ALA A 160 -13.24 10.86 -1.03
N TYR A 161 -13.16 12.03 -1.70
CA TYR A 161 -12.52 12.12 -3.00
C TYR A 161 -10.99 12.06 -2.90
N LEU A 162 -10.39 12.68 -1.88
CA LEU A 162 -8.96 12.54 -1.60
C LEU A 162 -8.60 11.08 -1.36
N SER A 163 -9.31 10.40 -0.45
CA SER A 163 -9.10 8.97 -0.18
C SER A 163 -9.30 8.10 -1.43
N PHE A 164 -10.20 8.48 -2.33
CA PHE A 164 -10.34 7.79 -3.61
C PHE A 164 -9.12 7.99 -4.50
N ILE A 165 -8.61 9.21 -4.65
CA ILE A 165 -7.41 9.51 -5.46
C ILE A 165 -6.18 8.80 -4.89
N GLU A 166 -6.00 8.78 -3.57
CA GLU A 166 -4.88 8.10 -2.90
C GLU A 166 -4.87 6.58 -3.10
N LYS A 167 -6.04 5.96 -3.23
CA LYS A 167 -6.19 4.51 -3.40
C LYS A 167 -6.12 4.01 -4.83
N ASN A 168 -6.10 4.90 -5.83
CA ASN A 168 -6.17 4.57 -7.26
C ASN A 168 -5.00 5.08 -8.07
#